data_db5093fa0a536a525a9ba4890cf04cc4
#
_entry.id   db5093fa0a536a525a9ba4890cf04cc4
#
_cell.length_a   1.000
_cell.length_b   1.000
_cell.length_c   1.000
_cell.angle_alpha   90.00
_cell.angle_beta   90.00
_cell.angle_gamma   90.00
#
_symmetry.space_group_name_H-M   'P 1'
#
loop_
_entity.id
_entity.type
_entity.pdbx_description
1 polymer ?
#
loop_
_entity_poly.entity_id
_entity_poly.type
_entity_poly.pdbx_seq_one_letter_code
_entity_poly.pdbx_strand_id
1 'polypeptide(L)'
;MRVLIYGAGVIGCLYATLFSEAGFDTTIYARGGRLESFKQNGLLYLKNKNIKKANVNIIHKLEDNDIYDFVFLTVKTNQIHAALEELKNNNSPNIVTMVNTLEKYDVWEKICGKGRIIPAFPGAGGSFEENILNATLTPSIIQVTTFGEVSGSKSKRILQLASIFKRSQIPYKIEKDMHAWQLCHLAMIVPIADAYYEASVPEKAGEDKELMEKTAISIKKNLDSLCKLGVTLTPKKMKVLHRLPAQILSIGLRFTFQSEFGNTFMYQHSMKALDEMRELHNQFYSYIESGKDRN
;
A
#
# COMPACT_ATOMS: atom_id res chain seq x y z
N MET A 1 8.82 -6.32 -21.91
CA MET A 1 9.11 -6.11 -20.48
C MET A 1 8.23 -7.06 -19.72
N ARG A 2 8.85 -7.89 -18.89
CA ARG A 2 8.19 -8.93 -18.09
C ARG A 2 7.99 -8.42 -16.67
N VAL A 3 6.80 -8.54 -16.14
CA VAL A 3 6.48 -8.14 -14.77
C VAL A 3 5.87 -9.29 -14.00
N LEU A 4 6.32 -9.50 -12.77
CA LEU A 4 5.75 -10.47 -11.84
C LEU A 4 4.97 -9.72 -10.75
N ILE A 5 3.75 -10.15 -10.52
CA ILE A 5 2.99 -9.78 -9.34
C ILE A 5 3.14 -10.93 -8.33
N TYR A 6 3.89 -10.68 -7.27
CA TYR A 6 4.07 -11.62 -6.17
C TYR A 6 3.04 -11.29 -5.07
N GLY A 7 1.94 -12.03 -5.10
CA GLY A 7 0.81 -11.84 -4.20
C GLY A 7 -0.50 -11.59 -4.95
N ALA A 8 -1.39 -12.60 -4.98
CA ALA A 8 -2.67 -12.58 -5.69
C ALA A 8 -3.82 -12.00 -4.83
N GLY A 9 -3.53 -10.95 -4.05
CA GLY A 9 -4.52 -10.15 -3.33
C GLY A 9 -5.22 -9.12 -4.23
N VAL A 10 -6.08 -8.30 -3.65
CA VAL A 10 -6.83 -7.24 -4.38
C VAL A 10 -5.88 -6.30 -5.12
N ILE A 11 -4.89 -5.77 -4.44
CA ILE A 11 -3.91 -4.82 -5.00
C ILE A 11 -3.11 -5.50 -6.13
N GLY A 12 -2.51 -6.66 -5.87
CA GLY A 12 -1.73 -7.37 -6.88
C GLY A 12 -2.54 -7.69 -8.13
N CYS A 13 -3.76 -8.18 -7.97
CA CYS A 13 -4.63 -8.51 -9.10
C CYS A 13 -5.07 -7.28 -9.90
N LEU A 14 -5.32 -6.14 -9.24
CA LEU A 14 -5.62 -4.89 -9.97
C LEU A 14 -4.42 -4.44 -10.81
N TYR A 15 -3.22 -4.39 -10.23
CA TYR A 15 -2.02 -3.99 -10.97
C TYR A 15 -1.69 -4.97 -12.08
N ALA A 16 -1.86 -6.28 -11.87
CA ALA A 16 -1.71 -7.29 -12.92
C ALA A 16 -2.65 -7.03 -14.10
N THR A 17 -3.91 -6.74 -13.80
CA THR A 17 -4.91 -6.41 -14.82
C THR A 17 -4.50 -5.17 -15.62
N LEU A 18 -4.12 -4.09 -14.95
CA LEU A 18 -3.74 -2.83 -15.59
C LEU A 18 -2.46 -2.97 -16.43
N PHE A 19 -1.48 -3.73 -15.95
CA PHE A 19 -0.26 -4.01 -16.72
C PHE A 19 -0.54 -4.89 -17.94
N SER A 20 -1.35 -5.92 -17.79
CA SER A 20 -1.78 -6.77 -18.90
C SER A 20 -2.56 -5.98 -19.97
N GLU A 21 -3.49 -5.12 -19.56
CA GLU A 21 -4.22 -4.24 -20.50
C GLU A 21 -3.30 -3.26 -21.24
N ALA A 22 -2.20 -2.84 -20.60
CA ALA A 22 -1.17 -2.00 -21.21
C ALA A 22 -0.20 -2.79 -22.11
N GLY A 23 -0.38 -4.11 -22.26
CA GLY A 23 0.41 -4.99 -23.12
C GLY A 23 1.78 -5.35 -22.55
N PHE A 24 1.93 -5.40 -21.22
CA PHE A 24 3.09 -6.00 -20.57
C PHE A 24 2.92 -7.51 -20.43
N ASP A 25 4.01 -8.26 -20.57
CA ASP A 25 4.04 -9.70 -20.24
C ASP A 25 3.93 -9.82 -18.70
N THR A 26 2.73 -10.14 -18.24
CA THR A 26 2.35 -10.09 -16.83
C THR A 26 2.11 -11.48 -16.28
N THR A 27 2.83 -11.82 -15.22
CA THR A 27 2.70 -13.08 -14.49
C THR A 27 2.21 -12.78 -13.07
N ILE A 28 1.31 -13.62 -12.54
CA ILE A 28 0.88 -13.59 -11.14
C ILE A 28 1.33 -14.86 -10.45
N TYR A 29 2.00 -14.67 -9.31
CA TYR A 29 2.30 -15.75 -8.38
C TYR A 29 1.15 -15.88 -7.37
N ALA A 30 0.48 -17.04 -7.41
CA ALA A 30 -0.68 -17.34 -6.57
C ALA A 30 -0.53 -18.66 -5.83
N ARG A 31 -1.12 -18.74 -4.63
CA ARG A 31 -1.13 -19.94 -3.77
C ARG A 31 -2.52 -20.24 -3.23
N GLY A 32 -2.69 -21.47 -2.71
CA GLY A 32 -3.92 -21.90 -2.03
C GLY A 32 -5.19 -21.70 -2.84
N GLY A 33 -6.28 -21.32 -2.19
CA GLY A 33 -7.58 -21.17 -2.82
C GLY A 33 -7.61 -20.15 -3.98
N ARG A 34 -6.73 -19.12 -3.95
CA ARG A 34 -6.64 -18.17 -5.06
C ARG A 34 -6.05 -18.80 -6.32
N LEU A 35 -5.06 -19.67 -6.16
CA LEU A 35 -4.50 -20.43 -7.27
C LEU A 35 -5.55 -21.35 -7.91
N GLU A 36 -6.31 -22.07 -7.09
CA GLU A 36 -7.35 -22.98 -7.59
C GLU A 36 -8.46 -22.22 -8.33
N SER A 37 -8.90 -21.09 -7.79
CA SER A 37 -9.84 -20.20 -8.47
C SER A 37 -9.30 -19.71 -9.83
N PHE A 38 -8.03 -19.35 -9.89
CA PHE A 38 -7.42 -18.88 -11.14
C PHE A 38 -7.21 -19.99 -12.17
N LYS A 39 -6.91 -21.20 -11.74
CA LYS A 39 -6.83 -22.36 -12.65
C LYS A 39 -8.18 -22.63 -13.33
N GLN A 40 -9.27 -22.47 -12.61
CA GLN A 40 -10.62 -22.72 -13.13
C GLN A 40 -11.12 -21.58 -14.01
N ASN A 41 -11.00 -20.34 -13.56
CA ASN A 41 -11.68 -19.20 -14.16
C ASN A 41 -10.74 -18.18 -14.80
N GLY A 42 -9.44 -18.21 -14.45
CA GLY A 42 -8.50 -17.11 -14.67
C GLY A 42 -8.74 -15.95 -13.70
N LEU A 43 -8.06 -14.84 -13.89
CA LEU A 43 -8.32 -13.62 -13.16
C LEU A 43 -9.49 -12.88 -13.79
N LEU A 44 -10.66 -12.94 -13.13
CA LEU A 44 -11.85 -12.20 -13.51
C LEU A 44 -11.89 -10.85 -12.78
N TYR A 45 -12.27 -9.79 -13.49
CA TYR A 45 -12.38 -8.45 -12.94
C TYR A 45 -13.55 -7.67 -13.53
N LEU A 46 -14.10 -6.75 -12.75
CA LEU A 46 -15.18 -5.86 -13.16
C LEU A 46 -14.61 -4.60 -13.86
N LYS A 47 -15.06 -4.35 -15.08
CA LYS A 47 -14.75 -3.13 -15.82
C LYS A 47 -15.98 -2.58 -16.52
N ASN A 48 -16.38 -1.36 -16.17
CA ASN A 48 -17.58 -0.72 -16.73
C ASN A 48 -18.83 -1.62 -16.60
N LYS A 49 -19.03 -2.22 -15.42
CA LYS A 49 -20.14 -3.15 -15.11
C LYS A 49 -20.11 -4.48 -15.89
N ASN A 50 -19.05 -4.75 -16.64
CA ASN A 50 -18.87 -6.03 -17.37
C ASN A 50 -17.75 -6.84 -16.71
N ILE A 51 -17.95 -8.14 -16.61
CA ILE A 51 -16.92 -9.07 -16.16
C ILE A 51 -15.99 -9.35 -17.33
N LYS A 52 -14.69 -9.16 -17.11
CA LYS A 52 -13.63 -9.46 -18.06
C LYS A 52 -12.64 -10.44 -17.46
N LYS A 53 -11.88 -11.11 -18.31
CA LYS A 53 -10.77 -11.98 -17.94
C LYS A 53 -9.46 -11.30 -18.32
N ALA A 54 -8.55 -11.17 -17.35
CA ALA A 54 -7.22 -10.63 -17.60
C ALA A 54 -6.34 -11.64 -18.35
N ASN A 55 -5.56 -11.14 -19.30
CA ASN A 55 -4.59 -11.96 -20.04
C ASN A 55 -3.25 -11.97 -19.24
N VAL A 56 -3.18 -12.84 -18.23
CA VAL A 56 -2.02 -12.97 -17.35
C VAL A 56 -1.58 -14.42 -17.25
N ASN A 57 -0.28 -14.64 -17.10
CA ASN A 57 0.26 -15.95 -16.77
C ASN A 57 0.09 -16.21 -15.27
N ILE A 58 -0.21 -17.43 -14.88
CA ILE A 58 -0.42 -17.80 -13.48
C ILE A 58 0.62 -18.86 -13.12
N ILE A 59 1.41 -18.57 -12.09
CA ILE A 59 2.41 -19.51 -11.57
C ILE A 59 2.18 -19.74 -10.07
N HIS A 60 2.63 -20.89 -9.57
CA HIS A 60 2.59 -21.27 -8.16
C HIS A 60 3.96 -21.60 -7.58
N LYS A 61 4.96 -21.59 -8.42
CA LYS A 61 6.37 -21.76 -8.08
C LYS A 61 7.17 -20.72 -8.86
N LEU A 62 8.14 -20.11 -8.21
CA LEU A 62 9.08 -19.19 -8.82
C LEU A 62 10.43 -19.90 -8.95
N GLU A 63 10.92 -20.03 -10.18
CA GLU A 63 12.23 -20.60 -10.43
C GLU A 63 13.31 -19.52 -10.36
N ASP A 64 14.52 -19.88 -9.96
CA ASP A 64 15.64 -18.95 -9.79
C ASP A 64 15.99 -18.21 -11.09
N ASN A 65 15.87 -18.89 -12.21
CA ASN A 65 16.20 -18.37 -13.55
C ASN A 65 15.02 -17.78 -14.31
N ASP A 66 13.83 -17.75 -13.72
CA ASP A 66 12.69 -17.06 -14.32
C ASP A 66 12.74 -15.57 -13.98
N ILE A 67 13.45 -14.81 -14.82
CA ILE A 67 13.81 -13.40 -14.56
C ILE A 67 12.73 -12.46 -15.07
N TYR A 68 12.30 -11.54 -14.22
CA TYR A 68 11.40 -10.44 -14.48
C TYR A 68 12.12 -9.11 -14.40
N ASP A 69 11.74 -8.16 -15.25
CA ASP A 69 12.28 -6.79 -15.18
C ASP A 69 11.92 -6.12 -13.85
N PHE A 70 10.69 -6.38 -13.37
CA PHE A 70 10.17 -5.92 -12.07
C PHE A 70 9.31 -7.00 -11.41
N VAL A 71 9.54 -7.22 -10.12
CA VAL A 71 8.69 -8.02 -9.23
C VAL A 71 7.93 -7.07 -8.32
N PHE A 72 6.61 -7.02 -8.43
CA PHE A 72 5.74 -6.24 -7.55
C PHE A 72 5.30 -7.11 -6.37
N LEU A 73 5.83 -6.82 -5.19
CA LEU A 73 5.55 -7.55 -3.97
C LEU A 73 4.33 -6.92 -3.28
N THR A 74 3.20 -7.62 -3.35
CA THR A 74 1.88 -7.15 -2.89
C THR A 74 1.29 -8.08 -1.84
N VAL A 75 2.11 -8.47 -0.88
CA VAL A 75 1.73 -9.32 0.26
C VAL A 75 1.37 -8.47 1.48
N LYS A 76 0.78 -9.08 2.51
CA LYS A 76 0.56 -8.42 3.80
C LYS A 76 1.88 -8.17 4.52
N THR A 77 1.90 -7.17 5.42
CA THR A 77 3.09 -6.79 6.21
C THR A 77 3.73 -7.98 6.91
N ASN A 78 2.96 -8.83 7.56
CA ASN A 78 3.45 -10.02 8.26
C ASN A 78 3.99 -11.14 7.35
N GLN A 79 3.86 -11.01 6.03
CA GLN A 79 4.35 -11.99 5.05
C GLN A 79 5.60 -11.51 4.30
N ILE A 80 6.05 -10.27 4.54
CA ILE A 80 7.10 -9.63 3.73
C ILE A 80 8.43 -10.39 3.83
N HIS A 81 8.86 -10.76 5.03
CA HIS A 81 10.14 -11.44 5.23
C HIS A 81 10.17 -12.81 4.56
N ALA A 82 9.11 -13.60 4.73
CA ALA A 82 9.00 -14.91 4.07
C ALA A 82 9.01 -14.79 2.54
N ALA A 83 8.35 -13.77 2.00
CA ALA A 83 8.34 -13.51 0.56
C ALA A 83 9.71 -13.04 0.04
N LEU A 84 10.44 -12.22 0.80
CA LEU A 84 11.79 -11.79 0.44
C LEU A 84 12.79 -12.95 0.50
N GLU A 85 12.67 -13.88 1.47
CA GLU A 85 13.49 -15.10 1.51
C GLU A 85 13.24 -15.99 0.29
N GLU A 86 12.00 -16.13 -0.16
CA GLU A 86 11.68 -16.88 -1.38
C GLU A 86 12.22 -16.17 -2.64
N LEU A 87 12.19 -14.84 -2.68
CA LEU A 87 12.74 -14.02 -3.76
C LEU A 87 14.27 -13.92 -3.75
N LYS A 88 14.93 -14.35 -2.67
CA LYS A 88 16.39 -14.25 -2.51
C LYS A 88 17.15 -14.94 -3.63
N ASN A 89 16.74 -16.15 -4.00
CA ASN A 89 17.39 -16.97 -5.02
C ASN A 89 16.98 -16.59 -6.44
N ASN A 90 15.85 -15.91 -6.62
CA ASN A 90 15.41 -15.47 -7.95
C ASN A 90 16.25 -14.28 -8.42
N ASN A 91 16.75 -14.33 -9.66
CA ASN A 91 17.68 -13.35 -10.22
C ASN A 91 17.04 -12.06 -10.75
N SER A 92 15.75 -11.81 -10.51
CA SER A 92 15.09 -10.56 -10.93
C SER A 92 15.69 -9.35 -10.19
N PRO A 93 16.12 -8.30 -10.90
CA PRO A 93 16.93 -7.23 -10.31
C PRO A 93 16.13 -6.23 -9.48
N ASN A 94 14.83 -6.11 -9.69
CA ASN A 94 14.01 -5.04 -9.09
C ASN A 94 12.79 -5.60 -8.37
N ILE A 95 12.72 -5.39 -7.05
CA ILE A 95 11.58 -5.78 -6.19
C ILE A 95 10.87 -4.50 -5.72
N VAL A 96 9.69 -4.24 -6.25
CA VAL A 96 8.83 -3.10 -5.90
C VAL A 96 7.95 -3.51 -4.73
N THR A 97 8.25 -3.04 -3.53
CA THR A 97 7.57 -3.45 -2.30
C THR A 97 6.35 -2.57 -2.01
N MET A 98 5.16 -3.04 -2.38
CA MET A 98 3.89 -2.33 -2.14
C MET A 98 3.27 -2.77 -0.81
N VAL A 99 3.97 -2.54 0.30
CA VAL A 99 3.62 -3.01 1.64
C VAL A 99 3.73 -1.86 2.63
N ASN A 100 2.80 -1.77 3.58
CA ASN A 100 2.95 -0.88 4.74
C ASN A 100 4.11 -1.36 5.62
N THR A 101 4.99 -0.45 6.04
CA THR A 101 6.12 -0.80 6.90
C THR A 101 6.64 0.38 7.69
N LEU A 102 7.18 0.09 8.89
CA LEU A 102 8.03 0.99 9.66
C LEU A 102 9.50 0.54 9.61
N GLU A 103 9.76 -0.64 9.06
CA GLU A 103 11.13 -1.14 8.93
C GLU A 103 11.95 -0.30 7.97
N LYS A 104 13.24 -0.21 8.24
CA LYS A 104 14.20 0.34 7.29
C LYS A 104 14.46 -0.67 6.18
N TYR A 105 14.55 -0.21 4.95
CA TYR A 105 14.69 -1.07 3.78
C TYR A 105 16.00 -1.84 3.72
N ASP A 106 17.03 -1.41 4.48
CA ASP A 106 18.29 -2.17 4.61
C ASP A 106 18.10 -3.53 5.28
N VAL A 107 17.07 -3.69 6.13
CA VAL A 107 16.67 -4.99 6.69
C VAL A 107 16.24 -5.93 5.57
N TRP A 108 15.40 -5.44 4.65
CA TRP A 108 14.93 -6.21 3.51
C TRP A 108 16.03 -6.50 2.49
N GLU A 109 16.92 -5.53 2.25
CA GLU A 109 18.09 -5.73 1.37
C GLU A 109 19.07 -6.78 1.90
N LYS A 110 19.19 -6.95 3.23
CA LYS A 110 19.97 -8.02 3.83
C LYS A 110 19.38 -9.41 3.52
N ILE A 111 18.06 -9.51 3.36
CA ILE A 111 17.37 -10.75 3.03
C ILE A 111 17.53 -11.07 1.54
N CYS A 112 17.07 -10.17 0.67
CA CYS A 112 16.92 -10.46 -0.76
C CYS A 112 18.08 -9.97 -1.65
N GLY A 113 19.06 -9.28 -1.07
CA GLY A 113 20.20 -8.72 -1.80
C GLY A 113 20.17 -7.21 -1.93
N LYS A 114 21.33 -6.59 -1.74
CA LYS A 114 21.51 -5.13 -1.77
C LYS A 114 21.13 -4.53 -3.13
N GLY A 115 20.45 -3.40 -3.11
CA GLY A 115 20.09 -2.64 -4.29
C GLY A 115 18.91 -3.18 -5.09
N ARG A 116 18.22 -4.24 -4.63
CA ARG A 116 17.06 -4.81 -5.32
C ARG A 116 15.74 -4.13 -4.94
N ILE A 117 15.65 -3.57 -3.73
CA ILE A 117 14.41 -2.99 -3.20
C ILE A 117 14.09 -1.64 -3.85
N ILE A 118 12.87 -1.48 -4.26
CA ILE A 118 12.23 -0.21 -4.65
C ILE A 118 10.99 -0.05 -3.77
N PRO A 119 11.07 0.74 -2.70
CA PRO A 119 9.91 0.96 -1.85
C PRO A 119 8.80 1.68 -2.61
N ALA A 120 7.57 1.20 -2.40
CA ALA A 120 6.39 1.75 -3.04
C ALA A 120 5.17 1.67 -2.12
N PHE A 121 4.11 2.38 -2.50
CA PHE A 121 2.80 2.29 -1.88
C PHE A 121 1.71 2.35 -2.96
N PRO A 122 0.72 1.45 -2.97
CA PRO A 122 -0.32 1.43 -3.98
C PRO A 122 -1.33 2.56 -3.76
N GLY A 123 -1.73 3.24 -4.83
CA GLY A 123 -2.89 4.13 -4.85
C GLY A 123 -4.11 3.40 -5.36
N ALA A 124 -4.61 2.43 -4.61
CA ALA A 124 -5.66 1.53 -5.07
C ALA A 124 -6.42 0.88 -3.89
N GLY A 125 -7.62 0.40 -4.14
CA GLY A 125 -8.41 -0.36 -3.18
C GLY A 125 -9.55 -1.12 -3.86
N GLY A 126 -10.26 -1.92 -3.07
CA GLY A 126 -11.37 -2.72 -3.56
C GLY A 126 -11.53 -4.04 -2.82
N SER A 127 -12.22 -4.96 -3.45
CA SER A 127 -12.51 -6.28 -2.89
C SER A 127 -12.61 -7.35 -3.97
N PHE A 128 -12.63 -8.60 -3.52
CA PHE A 128 -13.18 -9.69 -4.29
C PHE A 128 -14.62 -9.92 -3.86
N GLU A 129 -15.51 -9.98 -4.84
CA GLU A 129 -16.89 -10.43 -4.68
C GLU A 129 -16.94 -11.81 -5.32
N GLU A 130 -17.10 -12.85 -4.49
CA GLU A 130 -16.86 -14.26 -4.87
C GLU A 130 -15.44 -14.42 -5.47
N ASN A 131 -15.32 -14.59 -6.79
CA ASN A 131 -14.05 -14.72 -7.51
C ASN A 131 -13.79 -13.57 -8.50
N ILE A 132 -14.61 -12.54 -8.49
CA ILE A 132 -14.50 -11.38 -9.37
C ILE A 132 -13.85 -10.23 -8.63
N LEU A 133 -12.78 -9.71 -9.18
CA LEU A 133 -12.11 -8.54 -8.64
C LEU A 133 -12.94 -7.27 -8.91
N ASN A 134 -13.38 -6.62 -7.85
CA ASN A 134 -13.99 -5.30 -7.87
C ASN A 134 -13.03 -4.31 -7.20
N ALA A 135 -12.12 -3.73 -7.98
CA ALA A 135 -11.08 -2.85 -7.47
C ALA A 135 -10.81 -1.69 -8.42
N THR A 136 -10.37 -0.57 -7.86
CA THR A 136 -10.10 0.66 -8.61
C THR A 136 -8.90 1.40 -8.06
N LEU A 137 -8.32 2.28 -8.88
CA LEU A 137 -7.31 3.24 -8.43
C LEU A 137 -7.96 4.32 -7.57
N THR A 138 -7.25 4.73 -6.53
CA THR A 138 -7.67 5.84 -5.68
C THR A 138 -7.66 7.14 -6.48
N PRO A 139 -8.63 8.06 -6.28
CA PRO A 139 -8.62 9.37 -6.91
C PRO A 139 -7.28 10.09 -6.71
N SER A 140 -6.72 10.63 -7.79
CA SER A 140 -5.33 11.17 -7.79
C SER A 140 -5.13 12.32 -6.80
N ILE A 141 -6.18 13.08 -6.48
CA ILE A 141 -6.14 14.15 -5.49
C ILE A 141 -5.93 13.61 -4.07
N ILE A 142 -6.39 12.38 -3.82
CA ILE A 142 -6.31 11.76 -2.49
C ILE A 142 -5.00 10.98 -2.36
N GLN A 143 -4.77 9.98 -3.23
CA GLN A 143 -3.61 9.12 -3.15
C GLN A 143 -3.26 8.54 -4.51
N VAL A 144 -2.05 8.78 -4.98
CA VAL A 144 -1.49 8.12 -6.17
C VAL A 144 -0.54 7.01 -5.75
N THR A 145 -0.25 6.08 -6.65
CA THR A 145 0.85 5.12 -6.45
C THR A 145 2.15 5.90 -6.24
N THR A 146 2.78 5.71 -5.09
CA THR A 146 3.98 6.46 -4.71
C THR A 146 5.15 5.49 -4.57
N PHE A 147 6.32 5.83 -5.12
CA PHE A 147 7.51 4.98 -5.07
C PHE A 147 8.78 5.83 -5.18
N GLY A 148 9.91 5.25 -4.82
CA GLY A 148 11.20 5.93 -4.93
C GLY A 148 12.37 4.98 -4.73
N GLU A 149 13.59 5.47 -4.94
CA GLU A 149 14.79 4.74 -4.52
C GLU A 149 14.96 4.78 -3.01
N VAL A 150 15.57 3.73 -2.46
CA VAL A 150 16.02 3.74 -1.06
C VAL A 150 16.96 4.92 -0.79
N SER A 151 17.81 5.26 -1.75
CA SER A 151 18.73 6.40 -1.68
C SER A 151 18.10 7.77 -1.96
N GLY A 152 16.84 7.81 -2.38
CA GLY A 152 16.14 9.03 -2.81
C GLY A 152 16.58 9.56 -4.18
N SER A 153 17.45 8.87 -4.91
CA SER A 153 17.94 9.28 -6.23
C SER A 153 16.92 9.00 -7.35
N LYS A 154 17.08 9.67 -8.49
CA LYS A 154 16.32 9.38 -9.70
C LYS A 154 17.15 8.47 -10.62
N SER A 155 17.15 7.18 -10.30
CA SER A 155 17.88 6.18 -11.08
C SER A 155 17.19 5.84 -12.40
N LYS A 156 17.92 5.13 -13.28
CA LYS A 156 17.38 4.62 -14.55
C LYS A 156 16.19 3.67 -14.31
N ARG A 157 16.26 2.80 -13.30
CA ARG A 157 15.16 1.84 -12.99
C ARG A 157 13.90 2.54 -12.46
N ILE A 158 14.04 3.64 -11.70
CA ILE A 158 12.89 4.45 -11.26
C ILE A 158 12.20 5.11 -12.47
N LEU A 159 12.94 5.60 -13.45
CA LEU A 159 12.37 6.15 -14.67
C LEU A 159 11.70 5.07 -15.53
N GLN A 160 12.27 3.86 -15.57
CA GLN A 160 11.63 2.70 -16.21
C GLN A 160 10.33 2.32 -15.52
N LEU A 161 10.32 2.24 -14.18
CA LEU A 161 9.11 1.97 -13.40
C LEU A 161 8.03 3.05 -13.63
N ALA A 162 8.44 4.33 -13.67
CA ALA A 162 7.54 5.43 -14.01
C ALA A 162 6.92 5.27 -15.40
N SER A 163 7.69 4.77 -16.38
CA SER A 163 7.20 4.51 -17.74
C SER A 163 6.15 3.38 -17.77
N ILE A 164 6.32 2.34 -16.95
CA ILE A 164 5.33 1.26 -16.78
C ILE A 164 4.01 1.86 -16.27
N PHE A 165 4.03 2.61 -15.17
CA PHE A 165 2.83 3.22 -14.62
C PHE A 165 2.16 4.19 -15.58
N LYS A 166 2.95 5.03 -16.28
CA LYS A 166 2.43 5.95 -17.30
C LYS A 166 1.71 5.21 -18.42
N ARG A 167 2.33 4.16 -18.97
CA ARG A 167 1.75 3.34 -20.04
C ARG A 167 0.49 2.62 -19.59
N SER A 168 0.45 2.17 -18.34
CA SER A 168 -0.71 1.51 -17.73
C SER A 168 -1.77 2.49 -17.23
N GLN A 169 -1.62 3.79 -17.49
CA GLN A 169 -2.52 4.86 -17.04
C GLN A 169 -2.73 4.89 -15.51
N ILE A 170 -1.72 4.45 -14.76
CA ILE A 170 -1.73 4.48 -13.30
C ILE A 170 -1.13 5.82 -12.84
N PRO A 171 -1.91 6.67 -12.14
CA PRO A 171 -1.37 7.89 -11.56
C PRO A 171 -0.27 7.57 -10.54
N TYR A 172 0.88 8.25 -10.67
CA TYR A 172 2.01 7.99 -9.80
C TYR A 172 2.75 9.23 -9.35
N LYS A 173 3.55 9.08 -8.29
CA LYS A 173 4.49 10.07 -7.80
C LYS A 173 5.80 9.40 -7.41
N ILE A 174 6.93 10.01 -7.81
CA ILE A 174 8.25 9.63 -7.33
C ILE A 174 8.53 10.43 -6.06
N GLU A 175 8.78 9.74 -4.96
CA GLU A 175 9.11 10.31 -3.66
C GLU A 175 10.59 10.11 -3.35
N LYS A 176 11.24 11.13 -2.76
CA LYS A 176 12.65 11.06 -2.41
C LYS A 176 12.91 10.22 -1.16
N ASP A 177 12.03 10.34 -0.17
CA ASP A 177 12.13 9.65 1.09
C ASP A 177 10.86 8.83 1.33
N MET A 178 10.87 7.60 0.81
CA MET A 178 9.74 6.69 0.94
C MET A 178 9.55 6.22 2.39
N HIS A 179 10.62 6.16 3.19
CA HIS A 179 10.49 5.77 4.60
C HIS A 179 9.76 6.86 5.39
N ALA A 180 10.18 8.13 5.26
CA ALA A 180 9.46 9.24 5.87
C ALA A 180 8.02 9.35 5.35
N TRP A 181 7.80 9.06 4.06
CA TRP A 181 6.45 9.04 3.47
C TRP A 181 5.56 7.98 4.13
N GLN A 182 6.07 6.75 4.33
CA GLN A 182 5.32 5.68 4.98
C GLN A 182 5.05 5.98 6.46
N LEU A 183 6.02 6.51 7.18
CA LEU A 183 5.82 6.95 8.58
C LEU A 183 4.71 8.00 8.69
N CYS A 184 4.71 9.01 7.80
CA CYS A 184 3.64 10.02 7.76
C CYS A 184 2.28 9.43 7.37
N HIS A 185 2.26 8.46 6.47
CA HIS A 185 1.05 7.74 6.10
C HIS A 185 0.48 6.97 7.30
N LEU A 186 1.32 6.21 8.01
CA LEU A 186 0.93 5.46 9.20
C LEU A 186 0.47 6.38 10.34
N ALA A 187 1.12 7.53 10.53
CA ALA A 187 0.68 8.54 11.51
C ALA A 187 -0.77 8.98 11.31
N MET A 188 -1.28 8.88 10.09
CA MET A 188 -2.66 9.23 9.73
C MET A 188 -3.58 8.02 9.74
N ILE A 189 -3.19 6.90 9.09
CA ILE A 189 -4.11 5.77 8.91
C ILE A 189 -4.32 4.94 10.18
N VAL A 190 -3.35 4.89 11.08
CA VAL A 190 -3.50 4.17 12.36
C VAL A 190 -4.64 4.77 13.18
N PRO A 191 -4.67 6.07 13.52
CA PRO A 191 -5.81 6.65 14.23
C PRO A 191 -7.15 6.57 13.48
N ILE A 192 -7.12 6.56 12.15
CA ILE A 192 -8.33 6.38 11.33
C ILE A 192 -8.90 4.96 11.50
N ALA A 193 -8.06 3.94 11.48
CA ALA A 193 -8.48 2.56 11.71
C ALA A 193 -8.98 2.38 13.15
N ASP A 194 -8.26 2.92 14.13
CA ASP A 194 -8.66 2.89 15.55
C ASP A 194 -10.05 3.48 15.75
N ALA A 195 -10.38 4.58 15.05
CA ALA A 195 -11.70 5.19 15.13
C ALA A 195 -12.83 4.25 14.67
N TYR A 196 -12.60 3.45 13.61
CA TYR A 196 -13.59 2.45 13.21
C TYR A 196 -13.76 1.34 14.25
N TYR A 197 -12.67 0.96 14.94
CA TYR A 197 -12.72 -0.10 15.97
C TYR A 197 -13.31 0.37 17.29
N GLU A 198 -13.20 1.68 17.60
CA GLU A 198 -13.75 2.28 18.81
C GLU A 198 -15.24 2.63 18.66
N ALA A 199 -15.71 2.88 17.45
CA ALA A 199 -17.08 3.27 17.17
C ALA A 199 -18.07 2.15 17.53
N SER A 200 -19.17 2.48 18.22
CA SER A 200 -20.25 1.52 18.53
C SER A 200 -20.87 0.92 17.26
N VAL A 201 -20.94 1.68 16.18
CA VAL A 201 -21.36 1.27 14.85
C VAL A 201 -20.27 1.74 13.87
N PRO A 202 -19.33 0.87 13.46
CA PRO A 202 -18.18 1.27 12.66
C PRO A 202 -18.52 2.04 11.37
N GLU A 203 -19.59 1.64 10.66
CA GLU A 203 -20.04 2.31 9.44
C GLU A 203 -20.47 3.77 9.70
N LYS A 204 -20.83 4.11 10.93
CA LYS A 204 -21.29 5.42 11.36
C LYS A 204 -20.26 6.21 12.16
N ALA A 205 -19.00 5.73 12.23
CA ALA A 205 -17.94 6.39 12.99
C ALA A 205 -17.83 7.91 12.70
N GLY A 206 -18.05 8.32 11.43
CA GLY A 206 -18.02 9.73 11.04
C GLY A 206 -19.16 10.59 11.59
N GLU A 207 -20.22 10.00 12.15
CA GLU A 207 -21.32 10.75 12.80
C GLU A 207 -20.93 11.18 14.23
N ASP A 208 -20.03 10.46 14.87
CA ASP A 208 -19.54 10.73 16.23
C ASP A 208 -18.52 11.87 16.23
N LYS A 209 -18.95 13.02 16.78
CA LYS A 209 -18.11 14.23 16.84
C LYS A 209 -16.91 14.07 17.76
N GLU A 210 -17.13 13.49 18.93
CA GLU A 210 -16.06 13.33 19.95
C GLU A 210 -14.99 12.36 19.44
N LEU A 211 -15.40 11.26 18.82
CA LEU A 211 -14.50 10.29 18.20
C LEU A 211 -13.68 10.95 17.07
N MET A 212 -14.29 11.77 16.21
CA MET A 212 -13.57 12.46 15.15
C MET A 212 -12.63 13.55 15.67
N GLU A 213 -12.96 14.24 16.76
CA GLU A 213 -12.03 15.17 17.43
C GLU A 213 -10.86 14.43 18.06
N LYS A 214 -11.10 13.32 18.76
CA LYS A 214 -10.06 12.43 19.31
C LYS A 214 -9.12 11.92 18.20
N THR A 215 -9.70 11.48 17.08
CA THR A 215 -8.95 11.01 15.92
C THR A 215 -8.07 12.12 15.33
N ALA A 216 -8.62 13.32 15.14
CA ALA A 216 -7.87 14.47 14.65
C ALA A 216 -6.68 14.85 15.58
N ILE A 217 -6.93 14.86 16.90
CA ILE A 217 -5.88 15.11 17.91
C ILE A 217 -4.79 14.02 17.84
N SER A 218 -5.17 12.75 17.71
CA SER A 218 -4.24 11.63 17.60
C SER A 218 -3.36 11.72 16.36
N ILE A 219 -3.94 12.04 15.19
CA ILE A 219 -3.18 12.29 13.95
C ILE A 219 -2.14 13.41 14.17
N LYS A 220 -2.55 14.53 14.77
CA LYS A 220 -1.64 15.67 15.03
C LYS A 220 -0.51 15.28 15.98
N LYS A 221 -0.83 14.60 17.09
CA LYS A 221 0.18 14.12 18.05
C LYS A 221 1.18 13.17 17.40
N ASN A 222 0.72 12.29 16.51
CA ASN A 222 1.57 11.38 15.77
C ASN A 222 2.52 12.14 14.83
N LEU A 223 2.01 13.13 14.09
CA LEU A 223 2.84 13.97 13.21
C LEU A 223 3.84 14.82 14.02
N ASP A 224 3.43 15.38 15.17
CA ASP A 224 4.33 16.09 16.10
C ASP A 224 5.45 15.17 16.60
N SER A 225 5.12 13.93 16.97
CA SER A 225 6.09 12.95 17.44
C SER A 225 7.10 12.61 16.32
N LEU A 226 6.65 12.41 15.10
CA LEU A 226 7.55 12.20 13.96
C LEU A 226 8.49 13.39 13.73
N CYS A 227 7.98 14.63 13.84
CA CYS A 227 8.82 15.83 13.74
C CYS A 227 9.89 15.87 14.84
N LYS A 228 9.54 15.53 16.09
CA LYS A 228 10.50 15.45 17.21
C LYS A 228 11.57 14.39 16.99
N LEU A 229 11.24 13.31 16.27
CA LEU A 229 12.20 12.27 15.87
C LEU A 229 13.01 12.64 14.61
N GLY A 230 12.93 13.89 14.14
CA GLY A 230 13.66 14.37 12.96
C GLY A 230 13.09 13.94 11.61
N VAL A 231 11.90 13.32 11.57
CA VAL A 231 11.26 12.91 10.33
C VAL A 231 10.71 14.12 9.58
N THR A 232 11.12 14.30 8.33
CA THR A 232 10.56 15.34 7.46
C THR A 232 9.18 14.95 6.98
N LEU A 233 8.14 15.73 7.32
CA LEU A 233 6.78 15.43 6.87
C LEU A 233 6.65 15.50 5.35
N THR A 234 6.26 14.39 4.77
CA THR A 234 6.01 14.19 3.32
C THR A 234 4.79 13.30 3.12
N PRO A 235 3.97 13.47 2.05
CA PRO A 235 4.02 14.56 1.06
C PRO A 235 3.63 15.94 1.64
N LYS A 236 3.72 17.00 0.83
CA LYS A 236 3.42 18.38 1.29
C LYS A 236 2.08 18.52 2.04
N LYS A 237 1.07 17.73 1.66
CA LYS A 237 -0.23 17.72 2.34
C LYS A 237 -0.12 17.35 3.83
N MET A 238 0.85 16.54 4.26
CA MET A 238 1.05 16.21 5.67
C MET A 238 1.49 17.42 6.49
N LYS A 239 2.29 18.32 5.88
CA LYS A 239 2.64 19.61 6.51
C LYS A 239 1.42 20.51 6.69
N VAL A 240 0.48 20.48 5.73
CA VAL A 240 -0.78 21.24 5.83
C VAL A 240 -1.64 20.63 6.94
N LEU A 241 -1.87 19.32 6.95
CA LEU A 241 -2.65 18.65 8.01
C LEU A 241 -2.08 18.92 9.41
N HIS A 242 -0.75 18.86 9.54
CA HIS A 242 -0.07 19.16 10.82
C HIS A 242 -0.33 20.58 11.32
N ARG A 243 -0.42 21.59 10.41
CA ARG A 243 -0.65 23.01 10.77
C ARG A 243 -2.12 23.33 11.04
N LEU A 244 -3.06 22.56 10.49
CA LEU A 244 -4.48 22.81 10.70
C LEU A 244 -4.87 22.65 12.17
N PRO A 245 -5.78 23.50 12.71
CA PRO A 245 -6.42 23.26 14.00
C PRO A 245 -7.11 21.89 14.01
N ALA A 246 -7.08 21.20 15.17
CA ALA A 246 -7.69 19.87 15.29
C ALA A 246 -9.21 19.91 14.96
N GLN A 247 -9.89 21.00 15.30
CA GLN A 247 -11.32 21.19 15.01
C GLN A 247 -11.61 21.21 13.51
N ILE A 248 -10.74 21.86 12.72
CA ILE A 248 -10.91 21.90 11.25
C ILE A 248 -10.60 20.50 10.67
N LEU A 249 -9.58 19.83 11.18
CA LEU A 249 -9.25 18.48 10.75
C LEU A 249 -10.39 17.49 11.08
N SER A 250 -11.00 17.58 12.27
CA SER A 250 -12.12 16.71 12.67
C SER A 250 -13.34 16.89 11.78
N ILE A 251 -13.64 18.11 11.35
CA ILE A 251 -14.73 18.38 10.38
C ILE A 251 -14.42 17.68 9.04
N GLY A 252 -13.18 17.82 8.55
CA GLY A 252 -12.74 17.14 7.33
C GLY A 252 -12.84 15.62 7.44
N LEU A 253 -12.44 15.04 8.57
CA LEU A 253 -12.55 13.61 8.85
C LEU A 253 -14.02 13.15 8.83
N ARG A 254 -14.94 13.89 9.47
CA ARG A 254 -16.37 13.57 9.46
C ARG A 254 -16.92 13.43 8.06
N PHE A 255 -16.66 14.42 7.19
CA PHE A 255 -17.09 14.36 5.79
C PHE A 255 -16.42 13.18 5.04
N THR A 256 -15.13 12.94 5.30
CA THR A 256 -14.43 11.84 4.65
C THR A 256 -14.98 10.48 5.06
N PHE A 257 -15.20 10.24 6.36
CA PHE A 257 -15.75 8.98 6.87
C PHE A 257 -17.17 8.69 6.34
N GLN A 258 -17.99 9.74 6.14
CA GLN A 258 -19.36 9.62 5.61
C GLN A 258 -19.42 9.53 4.09
N SER A 259 -18.29 9.67 3.39
CA SER A 259 -18.23 9.64 1.93
C SER A 259 -18.12 8.22 1.38
N GLU A 260 -18.46 8.04 0.11
CA GLU A 260 -18.20 6.78 -0.61
C GLU A 260 -16.72 6.40 -0.61
N PHE A 261 -15.83 7.41 -0.68
CA PHE A 261 -14.38 7.20 -0.54
C PHE A 261 -14.05 6.61 0.84
N GLY A 262 -14.56 7.20 1.92
CA GLY A 262 -14.34 6.70 3.29
C GLY A 262 -14.82 5.27 3.45
N ASN A 263 -16.00 4.95 2.92
CA ASN A 263 -16.51 3.58 2.94
C ASN A 263 -15.61 2.62 2.16
N THR A 264 -15.27 2.93 0.92
CA THR A 264 -14.56 2.00 0.02
C THR A 264 -13.09 1.81 0.41
N PHE A 265 -12.37 2.89 0.73
CA PHE A 265 -10.91 2.87 0.90
C PHE A 265 -10.45 2.89 2.36
N MET A 266 -11.31 3.32 3.30
CA MET A 266 -10.94 3.39 4.72
C MET A 266 -11.67 2.32 5.53
N TYR A 267 -13.01 2.36 5.58
CA TYR A 267 -13.82 1.41 6.36
C TYR A 267 -13.59 -0.05 5.93
N GLN A 268 -13.84 -0.36 4.65
CA GLN A 268 -13.71 -1.75 4.18
C GLN A 268 -12.28 -2.28 4.32
N HIS A 269 -11.27 -1.44 4.11
CA HIS A 269 -9.88 -1.83 4.32
C HIS A 269 -9.61 -2.13 5.79
N SER A 270 -9.97 -1.23 6.70
CA SER A 270 -9.78 -1.40 8.15
C SER A 270 -10.48 -2.66 8.66
N MET A 271 -11.73 -2.90 8.26
CA MET A 271 -12.51 -4.05 8.73
C MET A 271 -12.01 -5.39 8.16
N LYS A 272 -11.50 -5.41 6.91
CA LYS A 272 -10.96 -6.63 6.29
C LYS A 272 -9.52 -6.95 6.68
N ALA A 273 -8.77 -5.96 7.16
CA ALA A 273 -7.35 -6.07 7.52
C ALA A 273 -7.10 -5.83 9.02
N LEU A 274 -8.05 -6.21 9.88
CA LEU A 274 -8.02 -5.94 11.33
C LEU A 274 -6.70 -6.34 12.00
N ASP A 275 -6.21 -7.55 11.71
CA ASP A 275 -4.96 -8.06 12.33
C ASP A 275 -3.75 -7.25 11.84
N GLU A 276 -3.70 -6.91 10.55
CA GLU A 276 -2.63 -6.07 9.98
C GLU A 276 -2.64 -4.66 10.57
N MET A 277 -3.83 -4.05 10.70
CA MET A 277 -3.95 -2.70 11.27
C MET A 277 -3.61 -2.65 12.76
N ARG A 278 -3.96 -3.69 13.54
CA ARG A 278 -3.55 -3.81 14.94
C ARG A 278 -2.04 -3.98 15.08
N GLU A 279 -1.43 -4.76 14.22
CA GLU A 279 0.02 -4.92 14.19
C GLU A 279 0.72 -3.60 13.84
N LEU A 280 0.23 -2.88 12.83
CA LEU A 280 0.74 -1.55 12.46
C LEU A 280 0.54 -0.51 13.56
N HIS A 281 -0.58 -0.57 14.31
CA HIS A 281 -0.81 0.25 15.50
C HIS A 281 0.28 0.02 16.54
N ASN A 282 0.50 -1.23 16.95
CA ASN A 282 1.49 -1.58 17.95
C ASN A 282 2.91 -1.17 17.51
N GLN A 283 3.28 -1.48 16.28
CA GLN A 283 4.58 -1.11 15.71
C GLN A 283 4.77 0.40 15.66
N PHE A 284 3.75 1.16 15.24
CA PHE A 284 3.85 2.61 15.11
C PHE A 284 4.05 3.30 16.47
N TYR A 285 3.27 2.93 17.49
CA TYR A 285 3.42 3.54 18.80
C TYR A 285 4.71 3.09 19.48
N SER A 286 5.14 1.84 19.35
CA SER A 286 6.46 1.38 19.80
C SER A 286 7.61 2.14 19.11
N TYR A 287 7.49 2.43 17.82
CA TYR A 287 8.48 3.25 17.09
C TYR A 287 8.59 4.67 17.66
N ILE A 288 7.46 5.31 17.95
CA ILE A 288 7.45 6.65 18.56
C ILE A 288 8.05 6.64 19.97
N GLU A 289 7.71 5.63 20.79
CA GLU A 289 8.21 5.51 22.17
C GLU A 289 9.71 5.26 22.21
N SER A 290 10.19 4.27 21.47
CA SER A 290 11.62 3.94 21.39
C SER A 290 12.49 5.09 20.84
N GLY A 291 11.88 5.96 20.03
CA GLY A 291 12.55 7.15 19.52
C GLY A 291 12.68 8.28 20.55
N LYS A 292 11.78 8.34 21.55
CA LYS A 292 11.87 9.32 22.64
C LYS A 292 13.02 9.03 23.58
N ASP A 293 13.36 7.76 23.80
CA ASP A 293 14.45 7.33 24.68
C ASP A 293 15.83 7.55 24.06
N ARG A 294 15.91 7.96 22.79
CA ARG A 294 17.17 8.23 22.06
C ARG A 294 17.53 9.71 21.94
N ASN A 295 16.64 10.62 22.39
CA ASN A 295 16.83 12.07 22.41
C ASN A 295 16.85 12.59 23.85
#